data_109f6a6c7869128f9a4b876d4dd33f91
#
_entry.id   109f6a6c7869128f9a4b876d4dd33f91
#
_cell.length_a   1.000
_cell.length_b   1.000
_cell.length_c   1.000
_cell.angle_alpha   90.00
_cell.angle_beta   90.00
_cell.angle_gamma   90.00
#
_symmetry.space_group_name_H-M   'P 1'
#
loop_
_entity.id
_entity.type
_entity.pdbx_description
1 polymer ?
#
loop_
_entity_poly.entity_id
_entity_poly.type
_entity_poly.pdbx_seq_one_letter_code
_entity_poly.pdbx_strand_id
1 'polypeptide(L)'
;MRITVIGSTSPTGLEVLRNGIARGDELVAFTRRPNVLKSFQGITKIVTGDGIHLSDLQHAINGSEGVIAIVGGKANVAAVIQNVIQAMQEAKVRRLVFVSSYLLEAKRPWPTVPVARWIFRRDLAELREAENVIRSCGLNWTIYRPTQLNDKPATGDWRIKERGNDFKSGPYQISRADLAAALLDAVTKDANDRGIYNVTWGM
;
A
#
# COMPACT_ATOMS: atom_id res chain seq x y z
N MET A 1 -3.36 -11.72 -12.80
CA MET A 1 -3.21 -12.11 -11.38
C MET A 1 -4.43 -11.66 -10.61
N ARG A 2 -4.89 -12.44 -9.61
CA ARG A 2 -6.00 -12.01 -8.75
C ARG A 2 -5.46 -11.32 -7.49
N ILE A 3 -5.77 -10.04 -7.35
CA ILE A 3 -5.19 -9.15 -6.32
C ILE A 3 -6.30 -8.54 -5.46
N THR A 4 -6.21 -8.71 -4.13
CA THR A 4 -7.07 -7.98 -3.20
C THR A 4 -6.44 -6.63 -2.84
N VAL A 5 -7.20 -5.54 -3.00
CA VAL A 5 -6.79 -4.18 -2.67
C VAL A 5 -7.53 -3.70 -1.43
N ILE A 6 -6.83 -3.66 -0.29
CA ILE A 6 -7.35 -3.13 0.99
C ILE A 6 -7.16 -1.61 0.99
N GLY A 7 -8.25 -0.87 1.30
CA GLY A 7 -8.25 0.58 1.17
C GLY A 7 -8.42 1.06 -0.26
N SER A 8 -9.13 0.29 -1.07
CA SER A 8 -9.34 0.48 -2.52
C SER A 8 -9.99 1.82 -2.90
N THR A 9 -10.71 2.48 -1.98
CA THR A 9 -11.31 3.81 -2.21
C THR A 9 -10.49 4.98 -1.67
N SER A 10 -9.25 4.74 -1.22
CA SER A 10 -8.28 5.82 -1.01
C SER A 10 -7.82 6.37 -2.38
N PRO A 11 -7.32 7.63 -2.45
CA PRO A 11 -6.82 8.17 -3.73
C PRO A 11 -5.79 7.25 -4.41
N THR A 12 -4.85 6.68 -3.66
CA THR A 12 -3.88 5.70 -4.20
C THR A 12 -4.56 4.38 -4.58
N GLY A 13 -5.53 3.91 -3.78
CA GLY A 13 -6.28 2.69 -4.06
C GLY A 13 -7.06 2.77 -5.38
N LEU A 14 -7.65 3.93 -5.67
CA LEU A 14 -8.33 4.16 -6.94
C LEU A 14 -7.38 4.07 -8.13
N GLU A 15 -6.14 4.57 -7.99
CA GLU A 15 -5.12 4.44 -9.03
C GLU A 15 -4.64 2.98 -9.19
N VAL A 16 -4.53 2.23 -8.09
CA VAL A 16 -4.23 0.79 -8.15
C VAL A 16 -5.33 0.04 -8.91
N LEU A 17 -6.60 0.36 -8.64
CA LEU A 17 -7.71 -0.25 -9.39
C LEU A 17 -7.65 0.10 -10.88
N ARG A 18 -7.46 1.39 -11.25
CA ARG A 18 -7.37 1.82 -12.66
C ARG A 18 -6.22 1.10 -13.39
N ASN A 19 -5.04 1.13 -12.81
CA ASN A 19 -3.86 0.53 -13.42
C ASN A 19 -3.95 -1.00 -13.51
N GLY A 20 -4.48 -1.67 -12.48
CA GLY A 20 -4.65 -3.11 -12.49
C GLY A 20 -5.69 -3.57 -13.52
N ILE A 21 -6.82 -2.87 -13.64
CA ILE A 21 -7.82 -3.12 -14.70
C ILE A 21 -7.17 -2.98 -16.09
N ALA A 22 -6.40 -1.90 -16.30
CA ALA A 22 -5.71 -1.67 -17.57
C ALA A 22 -4.66 -2.75 -17.90
N ARG A 23 -4.09 -3.41 -16.89
CA ARG A 23 -3.15 -4.54 -17.02
C ARG A 23 -3.86 -5.89 -17.24
N GLY A 24 -5.18 -5.94 -17.09
CA GLY A 24 -5.96 -7.19 -17.16
C GLY A 24 -5.90 -8.03 -15.87
N ASP A 25 -5.57 -7.41 -14.72
CA ASP A 25 -5.60 -8.09 -13.44
C ASP A 25 -7.04 -8.27 -12.94
N GLU A 26 -7.29 -9.37 -12.23
CA GLU A 26 -8.54 -9.61 -11.50
C GLU A 26 -8.49 -8.91 -10.14
N LEU A 27 -9.28 -7.86 -9.96
CA LEU A 27 -9.22 -7.04 -8.76
C LEU A 27 -10.38 -7.29 -7.81
N VAL A 28 -10.06 -7.59 -6.55
CA VAL A 28 -11.00 -7.62 -5.44
C VAL A 28 -10.82 -6.34 -4.63
N ALA A 29 -11.81 -5.45 -4.66
CA ALA A 29 -11.77 -4.18 -3.95
C ALA A 29 -12.39 -4.32 -2.55
N PHE A 30 -11.59 -4.11 -1.49
CA PHE A 30 -12.08 -4.07 -0.12
C PHE A 30 -12.20 -2.63 0.38
N THR A 31 -13.39 -2.23 0.86
CA THR A 31 -13.66 -0.85 1.23
C THR A 31 -14.85 -0.69 2.18
N ARG A 32 -14.81 0.38 2.98
CA ARG A 32 -15.97 0.88 3.76
C ARG A 32 -16.98 1.67 2.92
N ARG A 33 -16.59 2.10 1.71
CA ARG A 33 -17.34 3.05 0.87
C ARG A 33 -17.58 2.48 -0.53
N PRO A 34 -18.35 1.39 -0.68
CA PRO A 34 -18.54 0.72 -1.97
C PRO A 34 -19.17 1.64 -3.04
N ASN A 35 -19.95 2.64 -2.62
CA ASN A 35 -20.58 3.60 -3.52
C ASN A 35 -19.57 4.41 -4.37
N VAL A 36 -18.35 4.61 -3.89
CA VAL A 36 -17.29 5.30 -4.65
C VAL A 36 -16.87 4.51 -5.89
N LEU A 37 -17.08 3.20 -5.87
CA LEU A 37 -16.68 2.28 -6.95
C LEU A 37 -17.80 1.98 -7.95
N LYS A 38 -18.99 2.57 -7.82
CA LYS A 38 -20.14 2.30 -8.72
C LYS A 38 -19.84 2.61 -10.20
N SER A 39 -18.97 3.58 -10.47
CA SER A 39 -18.57 3.96 -11.83
C SER A 39 -17.37 3.18 -12.37
N PHE A 40 -16.74 2.35 -11.55
CA PHE A 40 -15.60 1.53 -11.98
C PHE A 40 -16.10 0.26 -12.67
N GLN A 41 -15.78 0.14 -13.97
CA GLN A 41 -15.96 -1.09 -14.70
C GLN A 41 -14.68 -1.93 -14.61
N GLY A 42 -14.83 -3.27 -14.63
CA GLY A 42 -13.69 -4.19 -14.61
C GLY A 42 -13.20 -4.62 -13.23
N ILE A 43 -13.83 -4.17 -12.13
CA ILE A 43 -13.55 -4.74 -10.81
C ILE A 43 -14.25 -6.10 -10.72
N THR A 44 -13.50 -7.16 -10.39
CA THR A 44 -14.01 -8.53 -10.32
C THR A 44 -14.98 -8.71 -9.15
N LYS A 45 -14.67 -8.11 -8.00
CA LYS A 45 -15.50 -8.21 -6.78
C LYS A 45 -15.31 -6.99 -5.89
N ILE A 46 -16.39 -6.52 -5.28
CA ILE A 46 -16.35 -5.49 -4.25
C ILE A 46 -16.81 -6.13 -2.94
N VAL A 47 -15.97 -6.04 -1.91
CA VAL A 47 -16.28 -6.50 -0.55
C VAL A 47 -16.32 -5.30 0.39
N THR A 48 -17.44 -5.16 1.09
CA THR A 48 -17.62 -4.07 2.07
C THR A 48 -17.17 -4.52 3.45
N GLY A 49 -16.32 -3.73 4.08
CA GLY A 49 -15.82 -3.97 5.43
C GLY A 49 -14.84 -2.88 5.88
N ASP A 50 -14.53 -2.82 7.16
CA ASP A 50 -13.63 -1.82 7.76
C ASP A 50 -12.22 -2.37 8.09
N GLY A 51 -12.04 -3.69 7.94
CA GLY A 51 -10.80 -4.39 8.26
C GLY A 51 -10.62 -4.75 9.74
N ILE A 52 -11.52 -4.33 10.61
CA ILE A 52 -11.52 -4.74 12.04
C ILE A 52 -12.15 -6.13 12.19
N HIS A 53 -13.14 -6.44 11.36
CA HIS A 53 -13.80 -7.74 11.35
C HIS A 53 -13.04 -8.71 10.44
N LEU A 54 -12.44 -9.74 11.03
CA LEU A 54 -11.63 -10.72 10.31
C LEU A 54 -12.42 -11.43 9.19
N SER A 55 -13.69 -11.75 9.44
CA SER A 55 -14.56 -12.42 8.47
C SER A 55 -14.69 -11.70 7.13
N ASP A 56 -14.73 -10.36 7.15
CA ASP A 56 -14.85 -9.57 5.94
C ASP A 56 -13.58 -9.66 5.09
N LEU A 57 -12.42 -9.65 5.76
CA LEU A 57 -11.11 -9.81 5.13
C LEU A 57 -10.91 -11.22 4.58
N GLN A 58 -11.32 -12.26 5.33
CA GLN A 58 -11.32 -13.65 4.85
C GLN A 58 -12.12 -13.78 3.55
N HIS A 59 -13.31 -13.17 3.51
CA HIS A 59 -14.15 -13.18 2.32
C HIS A 59 -13.54 -12.41 1.14
N ALA A 60 -12.79 -11.34 1.39
CA ALA A 60 -12.12 -10.56 0.36
C ALA A 60 -10.87 -11.26 -0.18
N ILE A 61 -10.08 -11.87 0.70
CA ILE A 61 -8.75 -12.41 0.37
C ILE A 61 -8.82 -13.82 -0.20
N ASN A 62 -9.89 -14.55 0.09
CA ASN A 62 -10.05 -15.92 -0.39
C ASN A 62 -9.96 -16.02 -1.93
N GLY A 63 -9.06 -16.87 -2.40
CA GLY A 63 -8.77 -17.09 -3.82
C GLY A 63 -7.91 -16.00 -4.46
N SER A 64 -7.35 -15.06 -3.70
CA SER A 64 -6.36 -14.10 -4.22
C SER A 64 -4.97 -14.72 -4.25
N GLU A 65 -4.12 -14.20 -5.13
CA GLU A 65 -2.70 -14.58 -5.25
C GLU A 65 -1.79 -13.58 -4.52
N GLY A 66 -2.28 -12.35 -4.31
CA GLY A 66 -1.58 -11.31 -3.57
C GLY A 66 -2.51 -10.24 -2.98
N VAL A 67 -1.99 -9.50 -2.01
CA VAL A 67 -2.71 -8.43 -1.33
C VAL A 67 -1.89 -7.13 -1.39
N ILE A 68 -2.54 -6.04 -1.78
CA ILE A 68 -2.01 -4.68 -1.64
C ILE A 68 -2.80 -3.98 -0.54
N ALA A 69 -2.12 -3.59 0.54
CA ALA A 69 -2.73 -2.92 1.68
C ALA A 69 -2.34 -1.43 1.75
N ILE A 70 -3.35 -0.56 1.61
CA ILE A 70 -3.23 0.91 1.63
C ILE A 70 -4.12 1.41 2.76
N VAL A 71 -3.66 1.19 3.99
CA VAL A 71 -4.41 1.52 5.21
C VAL A 71 -3.80 2.74 5.87
N GLY A 72 -4.64 3.69 6.26
CA GLY A 72 -4.20 4.92 6.91
C GLY A 72 -5.34 5.76 7.43
N GLY A 73 -5.03 6.96 7.89
CA GLY A 73 -5.98 7.90 8.49
C GLY A 73 -6.38 7.51 9.91
N LYS A 74 -7.66 7.63 10.25
CA LYS A 74 -8.17 7.32 11.60
C LYS A 74 -8.37 5.83 11.89
N ALA A 75 -7.88 4.93 11.05
CA ALA A 75 -7.96 3.50 11.28
C ALA A 75 -6.89 3.07 12.30
N ASN A 76 -7.20 2.05 13.11
CA ASN A 76 -6.17 1.32 13.84
C ASN A 76 -5.40 0.45 12.83
N VAL A 77 -4.35 1.03 12.25
CA VAL A 77 -3.63 0.42 11.12
C VAL A 77 -3.02 -0.92 11.51
N ALA A 78 -2.43 -0.99 12.70
CA ALA A 78 -1.80 -2.21 13.18
C ALA A 78 -2.80 -3.36 13.34
N ALA A 79 -3.97 -3.11 13.95
CA ALA A 79 -5.01 -4.12 14.10
C ALA A 79 -5.58 -4.60 12.76
N VAL A 80 -5.81 -3.67 11.81
CA VAL A 80 -6.24 -4.04 10.45
C VAL A 80 -5.19 -4.92 9.77
N ILE A 81 -3.91 -4.58 9.88
CA ILE A 81 -2.83 -5.37 9.27
C ILE A 81 -2.68 -6.73 9.93
N GLN A 82 -2.88 -6.86 11.26
CA GLN A 82 -2.92 -8.16 11.92
C GLN A 82 -4.02 -9.05 11.34
N ASN A 83 -5.23 -8.51 11.19
CA ASN A 83 -6.35 -9.24 10.58
C ASN A 83 -6.09 -9.60 9.11
N VAL A 84 -5.48 -8.70 8.34
CA VAL A 84 -5.07 -8.99 6.95
C VAL A 84 -4.10 -10.15 6.90
N ILE A 85 -3.07 -10.15 7.75
CA ILE A 85 -2.07 -11.22 7.82
C ILE A 85 -2.73 -12.55 8.21
N GLN A 86 -3.61 -12.54 9.21
CA GLN A 86 -4.33 -13.74 9.62
C GLN A 86 -5.20 -14.29 8.48
N ALA A 87 -6.01 -13.45 7.83
CA ALA A 87 -6.84 -13.86 6.70
C ALA A 87 -6.01 -14.40 5.52
N MET A 88 -4.84 -13.79 5.26
CA MET A 88 -3.90 -14.28 4.23
C MET A 88 -3.33 -15.66 4.58
N GLN A 89 -2.94 -15.88 5.83
CA GLN A 89 -2.40 -17.17 6.29
C GLN A 89 -3.44 -18.30 6.16
N GLU A 90 -4.67 -18.03 6.57
CA GLU A 90 -5.79 -18.98 6.45
C GLU A 90 -6.14 -19.29 4.99
N ALA A 91 -6.11 -18.28 4.13
CA ALA A 91 -6.33 -18.44 2.68
C ALA A 91 -5.10 -18.95 1.91
N LYS A 92 -3.95 -19.18 2.59
CA LYS A 92 -2.66 -19.58 1.99
C LYS A 92 -2.12 -18.58 0.97
N VAL A 93 -2.52 -17.32 1.07
CA VAL A 93 -2.00 -16.21 0.26
C VAL A 93 -0.71 -15.70 0.91
N ARG A 94 0.39 -15.66 0.16
CA ARG A 94 1.71 -15.35 0.75
C ARG A 94 2.21 -13.95 0.43
N ARG A 95 1.80 -13.34 -0.67
CA ARG A 95 2.35 -12.08 -1.17
C ARG A 95 1.60 -10.88 -0.62
N LEU A 96 2.28 -10.05 0.20
CA LEU A 96 1.76 -8.81 0.79
C LEU A 96 2.59 -7.61 0.33
N VAL A 97 1.94 -6.58 -0.19
CA VAL A 97 2.56 -5.26 -0.43
C VAL A 97 1.85 -4.22 0.44
N PHE A 98 2.60 -3.51 1.27
CA PHE A 98 2.05 -2.53 2.19
C PHE A 98 2.58 -1.12 1.89
N VAL A 99 1.68 -0.13 1.92
CA VAL A 99 2.04 1.28 1.79
C VAL A 99 2.19 1.91 3.15
N SER A 100 3.41 2.32 3.45
CA SER A 100 3.79 3.05 4.65
C SER A 100 4.13 4.51 4.33
N SER A 101 5.10 5.12 5.02
CA SER A 101 5.47 6.51 4.79
C SER A 101 7.00 6.72 4.87
N TYR A 102 7.54 7.45 3.89
CA TYR A 102 8.92 7.92 3.89
C TYR A 102 9.27 8.69 5.17
N LEU A 103 8.31 9.43 5.73
CA LEU A 103 8.51 10.22 6.95
C LEU A 103 8.94 9.40 8.17
N LEU A 104 8.74 8.08 8.20
CA LEU A 104 9.15 7.25 9.35
C LEU A 104 10.64 7.36 9.65
N GLU A 105 11.50 7.41 8.63
CA GLU A 105 12.96 7.46 8.78
C GLU A 105 13.62 8.55 7.93
N ALA A 106 12.86 9.37 7.22
CA ALA A 106 13.38 10.43 6.37
C ALA A 106 14.30 11.40 7.12
N LYS A 107 15.40 11.78 6.51
CA LYS A 107 16.29 12.85 7.01
C LYS A 107 16.19 14.10 6.16
N ARG A 108 15.66 13.98 4.94
CA ARG A 108 15.55 15.05 3.94
C ARG A 108 14.15 15.10 3.35
N PRO A 109 13.69 16.28 2.84
CA PRO A 109 14.38 17.56 2.87
C PRO A 109 14.32 18.23 4.26
N TRP A 110 15.37 18.93 4.62
CA TRP A 110 15.42 19.80 5.80
C TRP A 110 15.00 21.23 5.39
N PRO A 111 14.20 21.97 6.20
CA PRO A 111 13.68 21.63 7.57
C PRO A 111 12.26 21.03 7.55
N THR A 112 11.68 20.68 6.41
CA THR A 112 10.27 20.27 6.29
C THR A 112 9.96 18.94 6.96
N VAL A 113 10.90 17.99 6.94
CA VAL A 113 10.71 16.66 7.52
C VAL A 113 10.42 16.67 9.02
N PRO A 114 11.17 17.39 9.88
CA PRO A 114 10.86 17.46 11.30
C PRO A 114 9.48 18.02 11.60
N VAL A 115 9.07 19.06 10.88
CA VAL A 115 7.73 19.66 11.01
C VAL A 115 6.64 18.67 10.60
N ALA A 116 6.79 18.02 9.45
CA ALA A 116 5.85 17.01 8.99
C ALA A 116 5.75 15.83 9.97
N ARG A 117 6.87 15.36 10.53
CA ARG A 117 6.87 14.31 11.56
C ARG A 117 6.10 14.70 12.81
N TRP A 118 6.23 15.94 13.25
CA TRP A 118 5.49 16.43 14.41
C TRP A 118 3.99 16.48 14.13
N ILE A 119 3.59 16.97 12.95
CA ILE A 119 2.19 17.05 12.54
C ILE A 119 1.57 15.64 12.45
N PHE A 120 2.24 14.70 11.79
CA PHE A 120 1.74 13.34 11.52
C PHE A 120 2.17 12.30 12.54
N ARG A 121 2.65 12.71 13.73
CA ARG A 121 3.25 11.79 14.73
C ARG A 121 2.37 10.62 15.13
N ARG A 122 1.04 10.81 15.19
CA ARG A 122 0.08 9.75 15.51
C ARG A 122 -0.04 8.74 14.37
N ASP A 123 -0.22 9.21 13.15
CA ASP A 123 -0.31 8.34 11.98
C ASP A 123 1.00 7.57 11.75
N LEU A 124 2.14 8.22 12.00
CA LEU A 124 3.45 7.58 11.91
C LEU A 124 3.66 6.51 12.98
N ALA A 125 3.13 6.69 14.20
CA ALA A 125 3.17 5.67 15.23
C ALA A 125 2.40 4.41 14.82
N GLU A 126 1.18 4.58 14.30
CA GLU A 126 0.36 3.49 13.76
C GLU A 126 1.04 2.75 12.61
N LEU A 127 1.65 3.49 11.67
CA LEU A 127 2.38 2.89 10.55
C LEU A 127 3.61 2.12 11.03
N ARG A 128 4.33 2.64 12.03
CA ARG A 128 5.49 1.94 12.61
C ARG A 128 5.10 0.63 13.26
N GLU A 129 3.99 0.63 13.99
CA GLU A 129 3.46 -0.57 14.62
C GLU A 129 3.03 -1.59 13.56
N ALA A 130 2.32 -1.16 12.52
CA ALA A 130 1.95 -2.01 11.39
C ALA A 130 3.18 -2.63 10.69
N GLU A 131 4.25 -1.85 10.48
CA GLU A 131 5.49 -2.38 9.93
C GLU A 131 6.14 -3.44 10.85
N ASN A 132 6.10 -3.26 12.19
CA ASN A 132 6.60 -4.24 13.13
C ASN A 132 5.81 -5.56 13.03
N VAL A 133 4.50 -5.48 12.95
CA VAL A 133 3.61 -6.64 12.77
C VAL A 133 3.93 -7.36 11.45
N ILE A 134 4.09 -6.64 10.35
CA ILE A 134 4.44 -7.22 9.05
C ILE A 134 5.81 -7.91 9.11
N ARG A 135 6.80 -7.28 9.71
CA ARG A 135 8.17 -7.82 9.80
C ARG A 135 8.27 -9.11 10.59
N SER A 136 7.37 -9.31 11.56
CA SER A 136 7.31 -10.53 12.37
C SER A 136 6.48 -11.66 11.75
N CYS A 137 5.70 -11.38 10.69
CA CYS A 137 4.89 -12.41 10.05
C CYS A 137 5.71 -13.30 9.09
N GLY A 138 5.22 -14.51 8.85
CA GLY A 138 5.86 -15.50 7.96
C GLY A 138 5.58 -15.31 6.47
N LEU A 139 4.95 -14.19 6.05
CA LEU A 139 4.59 -13.92 4.66
C LEU A 139 5.77 -13.38 3.84
N ASN A 140 5.64 -13.41 2.52
CA ASN A 140 6.49 -12.67 1.59
C ASN A 140 5.96 -11.25 1.47
N TRP A 141 6.66 -10.28 2.05
CA TRP A 141 6.15 -8.93 2.13
C TRP A 141 7.11 -7.88 1.55
N THR A 142 6.54 -6.85 0.97
CA THR A 142 7.26 -5.64 0.59
C THR A 142 6.57 -4.43 1.21
N ILE A 143 7.32 -3.56 1.86
CA ILE A 143 6.84 -2.31 2.41
C ILE A 143 7.38 -1.16 1.55
N TYR A 144 6.50 -0.41 0.92
CA TYR A 144 6.87 0.81 0.22
C TYR A 144 6.57 2.03 1.09
N ARG A 145 7.58 2.88 1.22
CA ARG A 145 7.54 4.17 1.90
C ARG A 145 7.63 5.30 0.85
N PRO A 146 6.50 5.69 0.27
CA PRO A 146 6.48 6.78 -0.70
C PRO A 146 6.86 8.11 -0.05
N THR A 147 7.51 8.96 -0.83
CA THR A 147 7.70 10.38 -0.55
C THR A 147 6.35 11.11 -0.66
N GLN A 148 6.32 12.43 -0.69
CA GLN A 148 5.08 13.19 -0.77
C GLN A 148 4.25 12.78 -1.99
N LEU A 149 2.99 12.40 -1.75
CA LEU A 149 2.06 11.99 -2.81
C LEU A 149 1.39 13.21 -3.45
N ASN A 150 1.24 13.16 -4.78
CA ASN A 150 0.47 14.15 -5.54
C ASN A 150 -0.42 13.48 -6.59
N ASP A 151 -1.29 14.25 -7.24
CA ASP A 151 -2.24 13.79 -8.25
C ASP A 151 -1.83 14.16 -9.70
N LYS A 152 -0.53 14.41 -9.93
CA LYS A 152 -0.02 14.64 -11.28
C LYS A 152 -0.11 13.35 -12.11
N PRO A 153 -0.14 13.46 -13.46
CA PRO A 153 -0.09 12.30 -14.34
C PRO A 153 1.10 11.40 -14.04
N ALA A 154 0.96 10.10 -14.35
CA ALA A 154 2.07 9.16 -14.27
C ALA A 154 3.19 9.58 -15.21
N THR A 155 4.41 9.44 -14.75
CA THR A 155 5.62 9.65 -15.54
C THR A 155 6.19 8.34 -16.09
N GLY A 156 5.82 7.21 -15.49
CA GLY A 156 6.39 5.91 -15.75
C GLY A 156 7.83 5.75 -15.22
N ASP A 157 8.32 6.76 -14.50
CA ASP A 157 9.69 6.77 -13.97
C ASP A 157 9.69 6.99 -12.45
N TRP A 158 10.16 6.01 -11.72
CA TRP A 158 10.32 6.08 -10.26
C TRP A 158 11.59 5.37 -9.80
N ARG A 159 12.13 5.85 -8.69
CA ARG A 159 13.31 5.29 -8.04
C ARG A 159 12.94 4.62 -6.74
N ILE A 160 13.54 3.47 -6.51
CA ILE A 160 13.38 2.68 -5.29
C ILE A 160 14.75 2.62 -4.60
N LYS A 161 14.78 2.88 -3.30
CA LYS A 161 15.94 2.70 -2.45
C LYS A 161 15.60 1.87 -1.23
N GLU A 162 16.46 0.94 -0.93
CA GLU A 162 16.32 0.12 0.28
C GLU A 162 16.37 0.99 1.54
N ARG A 163 15.72 0.51 2.60
CA ARG A 163 15.71 1.13 3.93
C ARG A 163 17.12 1.50 4.39
N GLY A 164 17.25 2.65 5.03
CA GLY A 164 18.53 3.20 5.48
C GLY A 164 19.26 4.02 4.41
N ASN A 165 18.89 3.88 3.14
CA ASN A 165 19.41 4.69 2.05
C ASN A 165 18.43 5.83 1.74
N ASP A 166 18.79 7.05 2.12
CA ASP A 166 17.99 8.23 1.85
C ASP A 166 18.24 8.76 0.42
N PHE A 167 17.26 9.48 -0.13
CA PHE A 167 17.46 10.22 -1.37
C PHE A 167 18.35 11.44 -1.10
N LYS A 168 19.51 11.52 -1.76
CA LYS A 168 20.44 12.64 -1.60
C LYS A 168 19.93 13.92 -2.27
N SER A 169 19.18 13.76 -3.36
CA SER A 169 18.59 14.83 -4.15
C SER A 169 17.33 14.33 -4.87
N GLY A 170 16.53 15.22 -5.39
CA GLY A 170 15.41 14.91 -6.25
C GLY A 170 14.09 15.44 -5.72
N PRO A 171 12.99 15.15 -6.40
CA PRO A 171 11.72 15.81 -6.18
C PRO A 171 11.03 15.48 -4.85
N TYR A 172 11.48 14.51 -4.08
CA TYR A 172 10.85 14.04 -2.82
C TYR A 172 9.32 13.95 -2.91
N GLN A 173 8.82 13.63 -4.07
CA GLN A 173 7.40 13.44 -4.37
C GLN A 173 7.23 12.36 -5.43
N ILE A 174 6.05 11.76 -5.46
CA ILE A 174 5.65 10.75 -6.45
C ILE A 174 4.15 10.90 -6.72
N SER A 175 3.72 10.68 -7.97
CA SER A 175 2.28 10.63 -8.25
C SER A 175 1.66 9.36 -7.68
N ARG A 176 0.38 9.43 -7.33
CA ARG A 176 -0.36 8.23 -6.92
C ARG A 176 -0.45 7.20 -8.03
N ALA A 177 -0.46 7.66 -9.27
CA ALA A 177 -0.48 6.78 -10.44
C ALA A 177 0.84 6.01 -10.61
N ASP A 178 2.01 6.67 -10.45
CA ASP A 178 3.32 5.98 -10.47
C ASP A 178 3.48 5.05 -9.26
N LEU A 179 3.04 5.49 -8.07
CA LEU A 179 3.05 4.60 -6.90
C LEU A 179 2.17 3.37 -7.11
N ALA A 180 0.99 3.54 -7.70
CA ALA A 180 0.10 2.42 -8.02
C ALA A 180 0.74 1.42 -8.98
N ALA A 181 1.44 1.92 -10.01
CA ALA A 181 2.20 1.06 -10.93
C ALA A 181 3.31 0.31 -10.19
N ALA A 182 4.07 0.99 -9.33
CA ALA A 182 5.11 0.36 -8.50
C ALA A 182 4.55 -0.72 -7.55
N LEU A 183 3.37 -0.48 -6.95
CA LEU A 183 2.69 -1.45 -6.07
C LEU A 183 2.25 -2.71 -6.84
N LEU A 184 1.68 -2.53 -8.02
CA LEU A 184 1.28 -3.63 -8.90
C LEU A 184 2.50 -4.41 -9.39
N ASP A 185 3.58 -3.73 -9.75
CA ASP A 185 4.85 -4.39 -10.08
C ASP A 185 5.40 -5.19 -8.91
N ALA A 186 5.31 -4.64 -7.69
CA ALA A 186 5.78 -5.33 -6.51
C ALA A 186 4.96 -6.58 -6.18
N VAL A 187 3.63 -6.54 -6.31
CA VAL A 187 2.78 -7.68 -5.97
C VAL A 187 2.89 -8.81 -6.98
N THR A 188 3.15 -8.49 -8.25
CA THR A 188 3.26 -9.48 -9.34
C THR A 188 4.66 -10.08 -9.46
N LYS A 189 5.69 -9.39 -9.00
CA LYS A 189 7.08 -9.87 -9.03
C LYS A 189 7.44 -10.51 -7.69
N ASP A 190 7.90 -11.75 -7.74
CA ASP A 190 8.46 -12.47 -6.58
C ASP A 190 9.80 -11.87 -6.08
N ALA A 191 10.25 -10.79 -6.72
CA ALA A 191 11.63 -10.33 -6.68
C ALA A 191 12.10 -9.71 -5.36
N ASN A 192 11.20 -9.36 -4.43
CA ASN A 192 11.60 -8.66 -3.21
C ASN A 192 10.96 -9.28 -1.96
N ASP A 193 11.48 -10.42 -1.58
CA ASP A 193 11.11 -11.03 -0.33
C ASP A 193 11.61 -10.18 0.85
N ARG A 194 10.66 -9.70 1.67
CA ARG A 194 10.89 -9.07 2.97
C ARG A 194 11.75 -7.81 2.96
N GLY A 195 11.45 -6.90 2.02
CA GLY A 195 12.15 -5.62 1.90
C GLY A 195 11.32 -4.38 2.28
N ILE A 196 11.98 -3.37 2.85
CA ILE A 196 11.44 -2.02 3.06
C ILE A 196 12.14 -1.07 2.12
N TYR A 197 11.38 -0.34 1.31
CA TYR A 197 11.91 0.51 0.26
C TYR A 197 11.29 1.91 0.28
N ASN A 198 12.14 2.91 0.21
CA ASN A 198 11.74 4.29 -0.07
C ASN A 198 11.46 4.44 -1.57
N VAL A 199 10.35 5.10 -1.92
CA VAL A 199 9.92 5.28 -3.32
C VAL A 199 9.69 6.76 -3.61
N THR A 200 10.26 7.25 -4.72
CA THR A 200 10.10 8.64 -5.21
C THR A 200 10.12 8.64 -6.74
N TRP A 201 9.76 9.78 -7.36
CA TRP A 201 9.97 9.94 -8.80
C TRP A 201 11.43 9.76 -9.21
N GLY A 202 11.64 9.37 -10.47
CA GLY A 202 12.89 9.49 -11.20
C GLY A 202 13.42 10.93 -11.26
N MET A 203 14.51 11.16 -11.94
CA MET A 203 15.04 12.51 -12.20
C MET A 203 14.76 12.93 -13.62
#